data_60436f0c8444a9cb9a04a5b32f92b5a4
#
_entry.id   60436f0c8444a9cb9a04a5b32f92b5a4
#
_cell.length_a   1.000
_cell.length_b   1.000
_cell.length_c   1.000
_cell.angle_alpha   90.00
_cell.angle_beta   90.00
_cell.angle_gamma   90.00
#
_symmetry.space_group_name_H-M   'P 1'
#
loop_
_entity.id
_entity.type
_entity.pdbx_description
1 polymer ?
#
loop_
_entity_poly.entity_id
_entity_poly.type
_entity_poly.pdbx_seq_one_letter_code
_entity_poly.pdbx_strand_id
1 'polypeptide(L)'
;MEIKFKTSIILCLLTLLAINSSAQEIVKQFTKDSYSIQKLQDLKKEFGTNKIIPTLYEPQILIALSYFPELKNTTIEFRLKKTNTPLSSRPNLLGLLQSSKKRRYIITISEATNSRLEPILLKNLNFNAQIGVLGHELSHVSDYMNKGFGKMTNLLWIEIFSKKQVDKFETRTDHICINHGLGYQLLDWSSSVRKNLNIEYWRGADNLQYMTKKERYLNPETIIQVLKSKALYNEVTSLNIQKNQHDN
;
A
#
# COMPACT_ATOMS: atom_id res chain seq x y z
N MET A 1 -28.23 -28.74 36.90
CA MET A 1 -27.06 -27.90 37.25
C MET A 1 -25.99 -27.87 36.14
N GLU A 2 -25.90 -28.87 35.28
CA GLU A 2 -24.89 -28.96 34.21
C GLU A 2 -25.09 -28.02 33.02
N ILE A 3 -26.34 -27.61 32.68
CA ILE A 3 -26.63 -26.76 31.53
C ILE A 3 -26.13 -25.31 31.72
N LYS A 4 -26.21 -24.78 32.96
CA LYS A 4 -25.72 -23.43 33.28
C LYS A 4 -24.20 -23.28 33.19
N PHE A 5 -23.47 -24.39 33.48
CA PHE A 5 -22.00 -24.37 33.43
C PHE A 5 -21.47 -24.35 31.99
N LYS A 6 -22.10 -25.07 31.06
CA LYS A 6 -21.72 -25.12 29.65
C LYS A 6 -21.96 -23.77 28.93
N THR A 7 -23.04 -23.08 29.30
CA THR A 7 -23.37 -21.76 28.70
C THR A 7 -22.39 -20.68 29.16
N SER A 8 -21.92 -20.70 30.41
CA SER A 8 -20.91 -19.74 30.90
C SER A 8 -19.52 -19.97 30.27
N ILE A 9 -19.13 -21.18 29.97
CA ILE A 9 -17.85 -21.48 29.32
C ILE A 9 -17.87 -21.00 27.85
N ILE A 10 -18.98 -21.19 27.13
CA ILE A 10 -19.14 -20.71 25.74
C ILE A 10 -19.15 -19.19 25.69
N LEU A 11 -19.78 -18.50 26.65
CA LEU A 11 -19.78 -17.05 26.71
C LEU A 11 -18.39 -16.47 27.01
N CYS A 12 -17.60 -17.11 27.89
CA CYS A 12 -16.21 -16.74 28.15
C CYS A 12 -15.29 -16.99 26.95
N LEU A 13 -15.50 -18.07 26.18
CA LEU A 13 -14.73 -18.31 24.95
C LEU A 13 -15.05 -17.30 23.86
N LEU A 14 -16.30 -16.87 23.73
CA LEU A 14 -16.71 -15.84 22.76
C LEU A 14 -16.16 -14.46 23.12
N THR A 15 -16.03 -14.12 24.41
CA THR A 15 -15.40 -12.86 24.84
C THR A 15 -13.87 -12.86 24.67
N LEU A 16 -13.21 -14.02 24.77
CA LEU A 16 -11.76 -14.13 24.51
C LEU A 16 -11.40 -14.04 23.01
N LEU A 17 -12.31 -14.36 22.10
CA LEU A 17 -12.13 -14.20 20.66
C LEU A 17 -12.35 -12.77 20.15
N ALA A 18 -12.96 -11.90 20.96
CA ALA A 18 -13.23 -10.51 20.62
C ALA A 18 -12.06 -9.54 20.89
N ILE A 19 -10.94 -10.00 21.45
CA ILE A 19 -9.87 -9.11 21.92
C ILE A 19 -8.62 -9.24 21.06
N ASN A 20 -8.67 -9.03 19.77
CA ASN A 20 -7.46 -8.70 18.98
C ASN A 20 -7.76 -8.16 17.59
N SER A 21 -8.83 -7.40 17.43
CA SER A 21 -8.92 -6.49 16.31
C SER A 21 -8.45 -5.12 16.83
N SER A 22 -7.15 -4.92 16.92
CA SER A 22 -6.65 -3.55 17.02
C SER A 22 -7.07 -2.88 15.71
N ALA A 23 -8.06 -2.00 15.80
CA ALA A 23 -8.45 -1.16 14.68
C ALA A 23 -7.16 -0.49 14.17
N GLN A 24 -6.87 -0.65 12.89
CA GLN A 24 -5.68 -0.08 12.29
C GLN A 24 -5.74 1.44 12.41
N GLU A 25 -4.78 2.03 13.09
CA GLU A 25 -4.75 3.48 13.32
C GLU A 25 -4.53 4.21 11.98
N ILE A 26 -5.44 5.11 11.66
CA ILE A 26 -5.32 5.97 10.48
C ILE A 26 -4.45 7.18 10.82
N VAL A 27 -3.27 7.21 10.24
CA VAL A 27 -2.31 8.30 10.38
C VAL A 27 -2.40 9.22 9.17
N LYS A 28 -2.63 10.53 9.38
CA LYS A 28 -2.71 11.50 8.29
C LYS A 28 -1.35 11.76 7.65
N GLN A 29 -0.30 11.85 8.45
CA GLN A 29 1.02 12.18 7.98
C GLN A 29 2.09 11.44 8.79
N PHE A 30 2.93 10.71 8.09
CA PHE A 30 4.16 10.14 8.63
C PHE A 30 5.34 11.06 8.35
N THR A 31 6.20 11.21 9.34
CA THR A 31 7.52 11.83 9.25
C THR A 31 8.59 10.81 9.63
N LYS A 32 9.87 11.16 9.46
CA LYS A 32 10.96 10.27 9.88
C LYS A 32 10.93 9.96 11.39
N ASP A 33 10.36 10.87 12.18
CA ASP A 33 10.30 10.78 13.64
C ASP A 33 8.96 10.22 14.16
N SER A 34 8.04 9.82 13.26
CA SER A 34 6.72 9.29 13.65
C SER A 34 6.80 8.00 14.46
N TYR A 35 7.87 7.22 14.28
CA TYR A 35 8.10 6.00 15.03
C TYR A 35 9.47 6.00 15.69
N SER A 36 9.50 5.60 16.98
CA SER A 36 10.74 5.36 17.71
C SER A 36 11.52 4.18 17.11
N ILE A 37 12.81 4.11 17.40
CA ILE A 37 13.67 2.98 17.00
C ILE A 37 13.07 1.67 17.50
N GLN A 38 12.57 1.64 18.75
CA GLN A 38 11.94 0.45 19.32
C GLN A 38 10.70 0.03 18.52
N LYS A 39 9.83 0.95 18.15
CA LYS A 39 8.64 0.65 17.33
C LYS A 39 9.02 0.08 15.97
N LEU A 40 10.05 0.62 15.31
CA LEU A 40 10.54 0.08 14.05
C LEU A 40 11.14 -1.33 14.20
N GLN A 41 11.83 -1.61 15.31
CA GLN A 41 12.33 -2.95 15.62
C GLN A 41 11.17 -3.94 15.83
N ASP A 42 10.10 -3.53 16.49
CA ASP A 42 8.91 -4.36 16.68
C ASP A 42 8.21 -4.66 15.36
N LEU A 43 8.06 -3.65 14.48
CA LEU A 43 7.56 -3.86 13.12
C LEU A 43 8.45 -4.81 12.31
N LYS A 44 9.78 -4.70 12.48
CA LYS A 44 10.73 -5.60 11.79
C LYS A 44 10.60 -7.03 12.26
N LYS A 45 10.43 -7.26 13.57
CA LYS A 45 10.14 -8.60 14.12
C LYS A 45 8.83 -9.16 13.58
N GLU A 46 7.81 -8.32 13.49
CA GLU A 46 6.48 -8.75 13.10
C GLU A 46 6.33 -8.96 11.59
N PHE A 47 6.81 -8.05 10.77
CA PHE A 47 6.57 -8.01 9.32
C PHE A 47 7.82 -8.32 8.48
N GLY A 48 9.01 -8.31 9.06
CA GLY A 48 10.28 -8.45 8.32
C GLY A 48 10.73 -9.89 8.04
N THR A 49 10.18 -10.90 8.71
CA THR A 49 10.72 -12.28 8.73
C THR A 49 10.91 -12.90 7.34
N ASN A 50 9.98 -12.71 6.41
CA ASN A 50 10.05 -13.27 5.06
C ASN A 50 10.31 -12.17 4.01
N LYS A 51 11.03 -11.12 4.39
CA LYS A 51 11.29 -9.96 3.54
C LYS A 51 12.79 -9.76 3.34
N ILE A 52 13.16 -9.34 2.12
CA ILE A 52 14.48 -8.77 1.85
C ILE A 52 14.26 -7.28 1.68
N ILE A 53 14.72 -6.48 2.64
CA ILE A 53 14.46 -5.04 2.74
C ILE A 53 15.78 -4.28 2.63
N PRO A 54 15.94 -3.33 1.69
CA PRO A 54 17.11 -2.46 1.64
C PRO A 54 17.08 -1.47 2.81
N THR A 55 18.20 -1.33 3.51
CA THR A 55 18.33 -0.47 4.70
C THR A 55 17.92 0.98 4.43
N LEU A 56 18.17 1.48 3.21
CA LEU A 56 17.85 2.85 2.80
C LEU A 56 16.38 3.23 2.98
N TYR A 57 15.46 2.28 2.79
CA TYR A 57 14.01 2.48 2.86
C TYR A 57 13.34 1.58 3.89
N GLU A 58 14.10 1.00 4.82
CA GLU A 58 13.57 0.05 5.80
C GLU A 58 12.42 0.64 6.63
N PRO A 59 12.50 1.86 7.20
CA PRO A 59 11.39 2.42 7.96
C PRO A 59 10.11 2.57 7.14
N GLN A 60 10.19 3.12 5.94
CA GLN A 60 9.03 3.34 5.06
C GLN A 60 8.38 2.02 4.67
N ILE A 61 9.20 1.01 4.34
CA ILE A 61 8.75 -0.32 3.95
C ILE A 61 8.06 -1.03 5.12
N LEU A 62 8.65 -0.98 6.32
CA LEU A 62 8.07 -1.60 7.52
C LEU A 62 6.75 -0.92 7.92
N ILE A 63 6.69 0.41 7.85
CA ILE A 63 5.45 1.15 8.09
C ILE A 63 4.39 0.76 7.06
N ALA A 64 4.71 0.76 5.76
CA ALA A 64 3.76 0.35 4.75
C ALA A 64 3.29 -1.10 4.94
N LEU A 65 4.20 -2.04 5.22
CA LEU A 65 3.86 -3.46 5.48
C LEU A 65 2.92 -3.65 6.66
N SER A 66 3.03 -2.83 7.71
CA SER A 66 2.15 -2.95 8.89
C SER A 66 0.67 -2.72 8.57
N TYR A 67 0.38 -2.09 7.44
CA TYR A 67 -0.97 -1.88 6.92
C TYR A 67 -1.50 -3.06 6.09
N PHE A 68 -0.70 -4.10 5.87
CA PHE A 68 -1.07 -5.31 5.10
C PHE A 68 -0.83 -6.57 5.92
N PRO A 69 -1.65 -6.82 6.97
CA PRO A 69 -1.45 -7.97 7.88
C PRO A 69 -1.47 -9.31 7.15
N GLU A 70 -2.22 -9.42 6.06
CA GLU A 70 -2.26 -10.62 5.22
C GLU A 70 -0.92 -10.93 4.52
N LEU A 71 -0.05 -9.92 4.36
CA LEU A 71 1.28 -10.08 3.77
C LEU A 71 2.35 -10.48 4.79
N LYS A 72 2.02 -10.59 6.08
CA LYS A 72 2.96 -10.89 7.16
C LYS A 72 3.85 -12.09 6.83
N ASN A 73 3.27 -13.18 6.35
CA ASN A 73 3.97 -14.43 6.05
C ASN A 73 4.37 -14.57 4.56
N THR A 74 4.14 -13.53 3.74
CA THR A 74 4.42 -13.57 2.31
C THR A 74 5.89 -13.27 2.05
N THR A 75 6.54 -14.03 1.16
CA THR A 75 7.92 -13.75 0.76
C THR A 75 7.95 -12.60 -0.24
N ILE A 76 8.54 -11.47 0.17
CA ILE A 76 8.67 -10.26 -0.66
C ILE A 76 10.13 -9.80 -0.66
N GLU A 77 10.66 -9.56 -1.85
CA GLU A 77 11.96 -8.92 -2.03
C GLU A 77 11.78 -7.49 -2.52
N PHE A 78 12.24 -6.51 -1.75
CA PHE A 78 12.38 -5.13 -2.18
C PHE A 78 13.78 -4.96 -2.78
N ARG A 79 13.84 -4.72 -4.08
CA ARG A 79 15.08 -4.73 -4.85
C ARG A 79 15.40 -3.33 -5.36
N LEU A 80 16.59 -2.84 -5.05
CA LEU A 80 17.13 -1.63 -5.67
C LEU A 80 17.73 -2.00 -7.03
N LYS A 81 17.30 -1.33 -8.09
CA LYS A 81 17.79 -1.58 -9.45
C LYS A 81 17.45 -0.39 -10.36
N LYS A 82 18.34 -0.05 -11.28
CA LYS A 82 18.03 0.89 -12.36
C LYS A 82 16.96 0.30 -13.29
N THR A 83 15.84 0.99 -13.48
CA THR A 83 14.71 0.58 -14.34
C THR A 83 14.06 1.77 -15.03
N ASN A 84 13.20 1.49 -16.03
CA ASN A 84 12.49 2.54 -16.78
C ASN A 84 11.28 3.09 -16.03
N THR A 85 10.82 2.41 -14.97
CA THR A 85 9.69 2.84 -14.12
C THR A 85 10.19 3.11 -12.71
N PRO A 86 9.67 4.12 -11.98
CA PRO A 86 10.11 4.44 -10.62
C PRO A 86 9.96 3.28 -9.63
N LEU A 87 8.79 2.61 -9.63
CA LEU A 87 8.51 1.41 -8.87
C LEU A 87 7.72 0.42 -9.72
N SER A 88 7.79 -0.86 -9.35
CA SER A 88 6.94 -1.91 -9.92
C SER A 88 6.91 -3.13 -9.02
N SER A 89 5.77 -3.81 -8.97
CA SER A 89 5.59 -5.06 -8.25
C SER A 89 5.18 -6.19 -9.19
N ARG A 90 5.72 -7.38 -8.95
CA ARG A 90 5.39 -8.56 -9.75
C ARG A 90 5.66 -9.86 -8.97
N PRO A 91 4.98 -10.95 -9.29
CA PRO A 91 5.42 -12.27 -8.83
C PRO A 91 6.75 -12.66 -9.48
N ASN A 92 7.54 -13.48 -8.80
CA ASN A 92 8.68 -14.13 -9.42
C ASN A 92 8.15 -15.09 -10.52
N LEU A 93 8.71 -14.99 -11.73
CA LEU A 93 8.26 -15.78 -12.89
C LEU A 93 8.31 -17.29 -12.62
N LEU A 94 9.36 -17.78 -11.97
CA LEU A 94 9.47 -19.19 -11.59
C LEU A 94 8.46 -19.60 -10.52
N GLY A 95 7.98 -18.63 -9.72
CA GLY A 95 6.97 -18.85 -8.69
C GLY A 95 5.53 -18.86 -9.22
N LEU A 96 5.28 -18.46 -10.47
CA LEU A 96 3.93 -18.43 -11.04
C LEU A 96 3.24 -19.80 -11.01
N LEU A 97 4.01 -20.88 -11.19
CA LEU A 97 3.51 -22.27 -11.11
C LEU A 97 3.19 -22.72 -9.68
N GLN A 98 3.64 -21.99 -8.67
CA GLN A 98 3.36 -22.30 -7.27
C GLN A 98 2.01 -21.75 -6.83
N SER A 99 1.45 -22.32 -5.75
CA SER A 99 0.27 -21.75 -5.12
C SER A 99 0.56 -20.31 -4.65
N SER A 100 -0.44 -19.44 -4.65
CA SER A 100 -0.30 -18.02 -4.30
C SER A 100 0.38 -17.79 -2.94
N LYS A 101 0.15 -18.67 -1.96
CA LYS A 101 0.76 -18.63 -0.63
C LYS A 101 2.27 -18.96 -0.62
N LYS A 102 2.78 -19.69 -1.63
CA LYS A 102 4.19 -20.09 -1.75
C LYS A 102 4.96 -19.20 -2.73
N ARG A 103 4.26 -18.29 -3.43
CA ARG A 103 4.90 -17.38 -4.39
C ARG A 103 5.80 -16.38 -3.69
N ARG A 104 6.92 -16.09 -4.33
CA ARG A 104 7.76 -14.94 -4.01
C ARG A 104 7.36 -13.76 -4.88
N TYR A 105 7.25 -12.59 -4.27
CA TYR A 105 6.97 -11.34 -4.98
C TYR A 105 8.21 -10.44 -4.96
N ILE A 106 8.33 -9.60 -5.97
CA ILE A 106 9.45 -8.67 -6.11
C ILE A 106 8.85 -7.28 -6.29
N ILE A 107 9.20 -6.36 -5.41
CA ILE A 107 8.96 -4.93 -5.54
C ILE A 107 10.28 -4.29 -5.93
N THR A 108 10.36 -3.76 -7.14
CA THR A 108 11.57 -3.11 -7.64
C THR A 108 11.45 -1.62 -7.40
N ILE A 109 12.43 -1.05 -6.71
CA ILE A 109 12.58 0.39 -6.45
C ILE A 109 13.69 0.88 -7.37
N SER A 110 13.40 1.81 -8.25
CA SER A 110 14.39 2.32 -9.19
C SER A 110 15.34 3.31 -8.52
N GLU A 111 16.64 3.05 -8.66
CA GLU A 111 17.70 3.97 -8.21
C GLU A 111 17.95 5.08 -9.23
N ALA A 112 17.69 4.80 -10.51
CA ALA A 112 17.83 5.73 -11.61
C ALA A 112 16.89 5.33 -12.76
N THR A 113 16.35 6.31 -13.45
CA THR A 113 15.44 6.14 -14.60
C THR A 113 15.75 7.18 -15.68
N ASN A 114 14.88 7.34 -16.68
CA ASN A 114 15.01 8.42 -17.64
C ASN A 114 14.77 9.79 -16.99
N SER A 115 15.31 10.85 -17.57
CA SER A 115 15.27 12.22 -17.03
C SER A 115 13.85 12.74 -16.75
N ARG A 116 12.84 12.27 -17.48
CA ARG A 116 11.44 12.70 -17.31
C ARG A 116 10.81 12.14 -16.04
N LEU A 117 11.23 10.94 -15.61
CA LEU A 117 10.68 10.26 -14.43
C LEU A 117 11.59 10.42 -13.20
N GLU A 118 12.80 10.94 -13.38
CA GLU A 118 13.73 11.19 -12.27
C GLU A 118 13.08 11.95 -11.09
N PRO A 119 12.24 13.01 -11.32
CA PRO A 119 11.64 13.77 -10.23
C PRO A 119 10.68 12.97 -9.34
N ILE A 120 10.22 11.79 -9.78
CA ILE A 120 9.28 10.94 -9.04
C ILE A 120 9.87 9.60 -8.59
N LEU A 121 11.20 9.46 -8.65
CA LEU A 121 11.87 8.36 -7.97
C LEU A 121 11.60 8.41 -6.46
N LEU A 122 11.58 7.25 -5.81
CA LEU A 122 11.29 7.15 -4.39
C LEU A 122 12.16 8.11 -3.55
N LYS A 123 13.45 8.24 -3.86
CA LYS A 123 14.40 9.15 -3.21
C LYS A 123 14.02 10.63 -3.28
N ASN A 124 13.23 11.04 -4.27
CA ASN A 124 12.82 12.42 -4.53
C ASN A 124 11.42 12.75 -3.99
N LEU A 125 10.74 11.77 -3.38
CA LEU A 125 9.46 11.97 -2.71
C LEU A 125 9.68 12.26 -1.23
N ASN A 126 8.74 12.98 -0.60
CA ASN A 126 8.72 13.12 0.85
C ASN A 126 8.41 11.79 1.55
N PHE A 127 8.70 11.68 2.83
CA PHE A 127 8.57 10.44 3.60
C PHE A 127 7.15 9.84 3.56
N ASN A 128 6.13 10.69 3.65
CA ASN A 128 4.73 10.28 3.63
C ASN A 128 4.33 9.72 2.25
N ALA A 129 4.70 10.40 1.16
CA ALA A 129 4.47 9.95 -0.21
C ALA A 129 5.25 8.66 -0.55
N GLN A 130 6.45 8.47 0.04
CA GLN A 130 7.20 7.21 -0.08
C GLN A 130 6.39 6.03 0.46
N ILE A 131 5.77 6.19 1.65
CA ILE A 131 4.89 5.17 2.23
C ILE A 131 3.68 4.95 1.33
N GLY A 132 3.10 6.00 0.75
CA GLY A 132 1.96 5.92 -0.16
C GLY A 132 2.23 5.06 -1.38
N VAL A 133 3.32 5.30 -2.11
CA VAL A 133 3.67 4.50 -3.29
C VAL A 133 4.09 3.08 -2.91
N LEU A 134 4.75 2.87 -1.79
CA LEU A 134 5.05 1.52 -1.28
C LEU A 134 3.77 0.76 -0.91
N GLY A 135 2.79 1.45 -0.32
CA GLY A 135 1.46 0.90 -0.05
C GLY A 135 0.71 0.52 -1.33
N HIS A 136 0.81 1.33 -2.39
CA HIS A 136 0.28 1.00 -3.71
C HIS A 136 0.93 -0.29 -4.26
N GLU A 137 2.25 -0.42 -4.22
CA GLU A 137 2.94 -1.64 -4.68
C GLU A 137 2.60 -2.88 -3.83
N LEU A 138 2.43 -2.72 -2.52
CA LEU A 138 1.96 -3.79 -1.64
C LEU A 138 0.51 -4.18 -1.94
N SER A 139 -0.33 -3.23 -2.38
CA SER A 139 -1.71 -3.50 -2.82
C SER A 139 -1.75 -4.41 -4.05
N HIS A 140 -0.81 -4.26 -4.99
CA HIS A 140 -0.64 -5.23 -6.08
C HIS A 140 -0.31 -6.62 -5.56
N VAL A 141 0.62 -6.73 -4.60
CA VAL A 141 0.99 -8.04 -4.02
C VAL A 141 -0.21 -8.68 -3.31
N SER A 142 -0.97 -7.90 -2.52
CA SER A 142 -2.19 -8.35 -1.85
C SER A 142 -3.22 -8.85 -2.87
N ASP A 143 -3.45 -8.12 -3.95
CA ASP A 143 -4.36 -8.53 -5.03
C ASP A 143 -3.87 -9.80 -5.75
N TYR A 144 -2.56 -9.95 -5.99
CA TYR A 144 -1.97 -11.14 -6.61
C TYR A 144 -2.11 -12.39 -5.74
N MET A 145 -2.03 -12.26 -4.42
CA MET A 145 -2.21 -13.39 -3.50
C MET A 145 -3.60 -14.01 -3.61
N ASN A 146 -4.61 -13.24 -3.97
CA ASN A 146 -5.98 -13.70 -4.15
C ASN A 146 -6.24 -14.32 -5.54
N LYS A 147 -5.19 -14.45 -6.38
CA LYS A 147 -5.32 -14.95 -7.75
C LYS A 147 -4.59 -16.27 -7.96
N GLY A 148 -5.32 -17.31 -8.41
CA GLY A 148 -4.74 -18.55 -8.89
C GLY A 148 -3.95 -18.37 -10.20
N PHE A 149 -3.27 -19.43 -10.66
CA PHE A 149 -2.42 -19.40 -11.85
C PHE A 149 -3.13 -18.83 -13.11
N GLY A 150 -4.31 -19.30 -13.44
CA GLY A 150 -5.05 -18.83 -14.63
C GLY A 150 -5.44 -17.34 -14.57
N LYS A 151 -5.77 -16.82 -13.38
CA LYS A 151 -6.05 -15.37 -13.21
C LYS A 151 -4.77 -14.55 -13.29
N MET A 152 -3.64 -15.08 -12.85
CA MET A 152 -2.34 -14.40 -12.95
C MET A 152 -1.83 -14.32 -14.38
N THR A 153 -1.93 -15.41 -15.15
CA THR A 153 -1.56 -15.40 -16.57
C THR A 153 -2.43 -14.42 -17.36
N ASN A 154 -3.74 -14.36 -17.08
CA ASN A 154 -4.63 -13.37 -17.69
C ASN A 154 -4.22 -11.91 -17.37
N LEU A 155 -3.77 -11.61 -16.15
CA LEU A 155 -3.27 -10.28 -15.81
C LEU A 155 -2.03 -9.89 -16.61
N LEU A 156 -1.09 -10.81 -16.78
CA LEU A 156 0.12 -10.57 -17.61
C LEU A 156 -0.26 -10.26 -19.06
N TRP A 157 -1.28 -10.95 -19.61
CA TRP A 157 -1.82 -10.63 -20.93
C TRP A 157 -2.49 -9.26 -20.98
N ILE A 158 -3.24 -8.88 -19.93
CA ILE A 158 -3.89 -7.58 -19.82
C ILE A 158 -2.87 -6.45 -19.83
N GLU A 159 -1.78 -6.57 -19.05
CA GLU A 159 -0.70 -5.58 -18.99
C GLU A 159 -0.05 -5.37 -20.37
N ILE A 160 0.06 -6.43 -21.17
CA ILE A 160 0.69 -6.37 -22.49
C ILE A 160 -0.26 -5.80 -23.56
N PHE A 161 -1.56 -6.14 -23.52
CA PHE A 161 -2.46 -5.93 -24.67
C PHE A 161 -3.60 -4.93 -24.43
N SER A 162 -3.87 -4.48 -23.21
CA SER A 162 -5.04 -3.63 -22.96
C SER A 162 -4.80 -2.46 -22.02
N LYS A 163 -4.43 -1.29 -22.56
CA LYS A 163 -4.26 -0.04 -21.81
C LYS A 163 -5.48 0.31 -20.93
N LYS A 164 -6.72 0.08 -21.43
CA LYS A 164 -7.96 0.35 -20.68
C LYS A 164 -8.13 -0.56 -19.46
N GLN A 165 -7.71 -1.81 -19.57
CA GLN A 165 -7.78 -2.76 -18.45
C GLN A 165 -6.68 -2.49 -17.42
N VAL A 166 -5.50 -2.06 -17.88
CA VAL A 166 -4.44 -1.57 -16.98
C VAL A 166 -4.92 -0.35 -16.19
N ASP A 167 -5.58 0.62 -16.83
CA ASP A 167 -6.12 1.79 -16.11
C ASP A 167 -7.10 1.36 -15.00
N LYS A 168 -8.01 0.42 -15.28
CA LYS A 168 -8.93 -0.12 -14.27
C LYS A 168 -8.21 -0.89 -13.16
N PHE A 169 -7.16 -1.60 -13.52
CA PHE A 169 -6.37 -2.38 -12.56
C PHE A 169 -5.65 -1.46 -11.58
N GLU A 170 -4.99 -0.40 -12.06
CA GLU A 170 -4.31 0.58 -11.22
C GLU A 170 -5.28 1.36 -10.33
N THR A 171 -6.42 1.83 -10.88
CA THR A 171 -7.49 2.47 -10.09
C THR A 171 -7.97 1.54 -8.96
N ARG A 172 -8.15 0.25 -9.24
CA ARG A 172 -8.52 -0.74 -8.21
C ARG A 172 -7.43 -0.90 -7.15
N THR A 173 -6.16 -0.89 -7.56
CA THR A 173 -5.02 -0.97 -6.65
C THR A 173 -4.98 0.21 -5.70
N ASP A 174 -5.26 1.42 -6.18
CA ASP A 174 -5.40 2.61 -5.34
C ASP A 174 -6.53 2.44 -4.31
N HIS A 175 -7.68 1.89 -4.70
CA HIS A 175 -8.76 1.59 -3.76
C HIS A 175 -8.37 0.54 -2.71
N ILE A 176 -7.57 -0.48 -3.07
CA ILE A 176 -7.02 -1.44 -2.11
C ILE A 176 -6.12 -0.72 -1.10
N CYS A 177 -5.22 0.13 -1.56
CA CYS A 177 -4.35 0.93 -0.71
C CYS A 177 -5.14 1.80 0.30
N ILE A 178 -6.17 2.49 -0.19
CA ILE A 178 -7.09 3.28 0.65
C ILE A 178 -7.80 2.38 1.68
N ASN A 179 -8.28 1.20 1.28
CA ASN A 179 -8.99 0.28 2.18
C ASN A 179 -8.07 -0.28 3.28
N HIS A 180 -6.76 -0.32 3.05
CA HIS A 180 -5.75 -0.68 4.04
C HIS A 180 -5.31 0.50 4.93
N GLY A 181 -5.96 1.66 4.85
CA GLY A 181 -5.68 2.78 5.75
C GLY A 181 -4.59 3.74 5.29
N LEU A 182 -4.00 3.55 4.11
CA LEU A 182 -2.93 4.40 3.56
C LEU A 182 -3.43 5.48 2.58
N GLY A 183 -4.69 5.88 2.70
CA GLY A 183 -5.29 6.83 1.75
C GLY A 183 -4.68 8.23 1.80
N TYR A 184 -4.28 8.73 2.96
CA TYR A 184 -3.59 10.02 3.07
C TYR A 184 -2.18 9.97 2.47
N GLN A 185 -1.48 8.85 2.60
CA GLN A 185 -0.15 8.63 2.01
C GLN A 185 -0.25 8.52 0.49
N LEU A 186 -1.29 7.84 -0.01
CA LEU A 186 -1.59 7.76 -1.43
C LEU A 186 -1.94 9.13 -2.02
N LEU A 187 -2.71 9.96 -1.28
CA LEU A 187 -3.02 11.34 -1.66
C LEU A 187 -1.75 12.18 -1.81
N ASP A 188 -0.84 12.06 -0.85
CA ASP A 188 0.42 12.80 -0.88
C ASP A 188 1.30 12.34 -2.05
N TRP A 189 1.39 11.02 -2.32
CA TRP A 189 2.06 10.51 -3.50
C TRP A 189 1.44 11.03 -4.80
N SER A 190 0.12 10.93 -4.94
CA SER A 190 -0.62 11.39 -6.13
C SER A 190 -0.39 12.88 -6.40
N SER A 191 -0.38 13.71 -5.35
CA SER A 191 -0.09 15.15 -5.42
C SER A 191 1.37 15.42 -5.75
N SER A 192 2.30 14.69 -5.12
CA SER A 192 3.75 14.84 -5.35
C SER A 192 4.14 14.50 -6.78
N VAL A 193 3.57 13.45 -7.37
CA VAL A 193 3.81 13.08 -8.77
C VAL A 193 3.42 14.22 -9.69
N ARG A 194 2.22 14.78 -9.54
CA ARG A 194 1.72 15.86 -10.40
C ARG A 194 2.54 17.14 -10.25
N LYS A 195 2.88 17.49 -9.03
CA LYS A 195 3.74 18.64 -8.72
C LYS A 195 5.14 18.49 -9.30
N ASN A 196 5.79 17.35 -9.06
CA ASN A 196 7.20 17.14 -9.44
C ASN A 196 7.37 17.01 -10.97
N LEU A 197 6.36 16.48 -11.67
CA LEU A 197 6.36 16.38 -13.13
C LEU A 197 5.75 17.61 -13.80
N ASN A 198 5.17 18.56 -13.04
CA ASN A 198 4.42 19.71 -13.56
C ASN A 198 3.32 19.30 -14.55
N ILE A 199 2.48 18.33 -14.14
CA ILE A 199 1.37 17.80 -14.95
C ILE A 199 0.06 17.82 -14.16
N GLU A 200 -1.05 17.91 -14.85
CA GLU A 200 -2.40 17.83 -14.27
C GLU A 200 -2.89 16.36 -14.21
N TYR A 201 -2.70 15.63 -15.31
CA TYR A 201 -3.20 14.24 -15.45
C TYR A 201 -2.04 13.25 -15.44
N TRP A 202 -2.21 12.14 -14.69
CA TRP A 202 -1.19 11.10 -14.56
C TRP A 202 -1.69 9.75 -15.05
N ARG A 203 -1.06 9.22 -16.08
CA ARG A 203 -1.38 7.91 -16.66
C ARG A 203 -0.21 6.93 -16.65
N GLY A 204 0.82 7.19 -15.87
CA GLY A 204 2.03 6.37 -15.80
C GLY A 204 3.12 6.78 -16.80
N ALA A 205 4.25 6.12 -16.67
CA ALA A 205 5.48 6.42 -17.43
C ALA A 205 5.30 6.42 -18.95
N ASP A 206 4.46 5.54 -19.48
CA ASP A 206 4.24 5.36 -20.92
C ASP A 206 3.51 6.53 -21.60
N ASN A 207 2.93 7.44 -20.83
CA ASN A 207 2.02 8.45 -21.34
C ASN A 207 2.47 9.90 -21.11
N LEU A 208 3.71 10.13 -20.68
CA LEU A 208 4.28 11.48 -20.59
C LEU A 208 4.38 12.19 -21.95
N GLN A 209 4.29 11.46 -23.05
CA GLN A 209 4.36 12.00 -24.40
C GLN A 209 2.99 12.47 -24.93
N TYR A 210 1.90 12.01 -24.32
CA TYR A 210 0.55 12.29 -24.78
C TYR A 210 -0.20 13.02 -23.67
N MET A 211 -0.49 14.29 -23.86
CA MET A 211 -1.38 15.08 -23.00
C MET A 211 -2.82 14.54 -23.10
N THR A 212 -3.10 13.43 -22.48
CA THR A 212 -4.46 12.87 -22.42
C THR A 212 -5.07 13.23 -21.07
N LYS A 213 -6.32 13.71 -21.07
CA LYS A 213 -7.12 13.93 -19.86
C LYS A 213 -7.53 12.62 -19.17
N LYS A 214 -7.00 11.47 -19.63
CA LYS A 214 -7.28 10.17 -19.04
C LYS A 214 -6.26 9.86 -17.95
N GLU A 215 -6.74 9.43 -16.82
CA GLU A 215 -5.94 8.99 -15.69
C GLU A 215 -5.96 7.47 -15.53
N ARG A 216 -4.87 6.94 -15.03
CA ARG A 216 -4.71 5.53 -14.65
C ARG A 216 -4.79 5.39 -13.13
N TYR A 217 -4.22 6.35 -12.43
CA TYR A 217 -4.17 6.44 -10.97
C TYR A 217 -5.17 7.48 -10.49
N LEU A 218 -5.76 7.27 -9.33
CA LEU A 218 -6.69 8.23 -8.74
C LEU A 218 -6.03 9.60 -8.58
N ASN A 219 -6.71 10.64 -9.03
CA ASN A 219 -6.26 12.01 -8.79
C ASN A 219 -6.54 12.45 -7.34
N PRO A 220 -5.88 13.53 -6.87
CA PRO A 220 -6.05 14.00 -5.50
C PRO A 220 -7.51 14.27 -5.12
N GLU A 221 -8.29 14.88 -5.99
CA GLU A 221 -9.70 15.22 -5.74
C GLU A 221 -10.54 13.94 -5.55
N THR A 222 -10.34 12.95 -6.42
CA THR A 222 -11.04 11.65 -6.31
C THR A 222 -10.63 10.92 -5.04
N ILE A 223 -9.34 10.92 -4.68
CA ILE A 223 -8.87 10.32 -3.42
C ILE A 223 -9.57 10.99 -2.23
N ILE A 224 -9.60 12.34 -2.18
CA ILE A 224 -10.28 13.07 -1.10
C ILE A 224 -11.76 12.69 -1.00
N GLN A 225 -12.46 12.58 -2.13
CA GLN A 225 -13.87 12.16 -2.14
C GLN A 225 -14.03 10.73 -1.60
N VAL A 226 -13.16 9.80 -2.01
CA VAL A 226 -13.17 8.42 -1.53
C VAL A 226 -12.89 8.37 -0.02
N LEU A 227 -11.92 9.12 0.49
CA LEU A 227 -11.63 9.19 1.92
C LEU A 227 -12.84 9.68 2.71
N LYS A 228 -13.48 10.76 2.28
CA LYS A 228 -14.70 11.31 2.93
C LYS A 228 -15.85 10.32 2.96
N SER A 229 -15.96 9.44 1.98
CA SER A 229 -17.04 8.44 1.88
C SER A 229 -16.83 7.20 2.74
N LYS A 230 -15.64 6.99 3.30
CA LYS A 230 -15.29 5.78 4.05
C LYS A 230 -15.28 6.02 5.56
N ALA A 231 -16.05 5.21 6.30
CA ALA A 231 -16.12 5.23 7.76
C ALA A 231 -14.73 5.16 8.41
N LEU A 232 -13.81 4.37 7.86
CA LEU A 232 -12.42 4.22 8.32
C LEU A 232 -11.68 5.55 8.50
N TYR A 233 -12.00 6.58 7.70
CA TYR A 233 -11.35 7.90 7.74
C TYR A 233 -12.16 8.96 8.48
N ASN A 234 -13.44 8.70 8.83
CA ASN A 234 -14.32 9.66 9.51
C ASN A 234 -13.96 9.82 10.99
N GLU A 235 -13.51 8.76 11.66
CA GLU A 235 -13.12 8.79 13.08
C GLU A 235 -11.92 9.68 13.34
N VAL A 236 -10.97 9.75 12.39
CA VAL A 236 -9.77 10.61 12.49
C VAL A 236 -10.15 12.09 12.51
N THR A 237 -11.22 12.48 11.83
CA THR A 237 -11.72 13.86 11.80
C THR A 237 -12.33 14.25 13.15
N SER A 238 -13.03 13.35 13.83
CA SER A 238 -13.65 13.60 15.13
C SER A 238 -12.64 13.73 16.27
N LEU A 239 -11.61 12.90 16.29
CA LEU A 239 -10.55 12.96 17.30
C LEU A 239 -9.73 14.26 17.26
N ASN A 240 -9.48 14.80 16.06
CA ASN A 240 -8.77 16.07 15.91
C ASN A 240 -9.60 17.30 16.32
N ILE A 241 -10.93 17.24 16.25
CA ILE A 241 -11.83 18.32 16.72
C ILE A 241 -11.84 18.34 18.25
N GLN A 242 -11.83 17.19 18.92
CA GLN A 242 -11.80 17.13 20.38
C GLN A 242 -10.45 17.59 20.98
N LYS A 243 -9.31 17.29 20.31
CA LYS A 243 -8.00 17.76 20.77
C LYS A 243 -7.86 19.29 20.71
N ASN A 244 -8.39 19.92 19.66
CA ASN A 244 -8.36 21.38 19.53
C ASN A 244 -9.36 22.12 20.43
N GLN A 245 -10.30 21.43 21.11
CA GLN A 245 -11.20 22.01 22.09
C GLN A 245 -10.71 21.92 23.54
N HIS A 246 -9.67 21.12 23.80
CA HIS A 246 -9.05 21.02 25.12
C HIS A 246 -7.79 21.89 25.27
N ASP A 247 -7.26 22.45 24.18
CA ASP A 247 -6.08 23.33 24.19
C ASP A 247 -6.44 24.84 24.03
N ASN A 248 -7.73 25.19 24.19
CA ASN A 248 -8.26 26.57 24.35
C ASN A 248 -8.96 26.65 25.73
#